data_546af1c2983d49eed2537c25b56df637
#
_entry.id   546af1c2983d49eed2537c25b56df637
#
_cell.length_a   1.000
_cell.length_b   1.000
_cell.length_c   1.000
_cell.angle_alpha   90.00
_cell.angle_beta   90.00
_cell.angle_gamma   90.00
#
_symmetry.space_group_name_H-M   'P 1'
#
loop_
_entity.id
_entity.type
_entity.pdbx_description
1 polymer ?
#
loop_
_entity_poly.entity_id
_entity_poly.type
_entity_poly.pdbx_seq_one_letter_code
_entity_poly.pdbx_strand_id
1 'polypeptide(L)'
;MPGTLRRDRRLNLRVIAGSRRSLPLKTIEGDATRPTTDKYKETLFNCLQMDVPDANVLDLFAGSGAIGIEALSRGAHHATFVESGREQISVIKYNVNFTKFQDQSDIFRIDALSFVRNLTKVNFDLIYIDPPYGKGLEKAVLEILNDKEFANPDYKIVVEAKLDEDFSYLDDTRFMVYKQKNYKTNKHIFLCERA
;
A
#
# COMPACT_ATOMS: atom_id res chain seq x y z
N MET A 1 2.91 -31.19 31.95
CA MET A 1 2.25 -31.29 30.65
C MET A 1 2.19 -29.87 30.06
N PRO A 2 3.03 -29.48 29.09
CA PRO A 2 2.90 -28.14 28.47
C PRO A 2 1.73 -28.19 27.49
N GLY A 3 0.77 -27.30 27.72
CA GLY A 3 -0.42 -27.14 26.87
C GLY A 3 -0.05 -26.79 25.45
N THR A 4 -0.50 -27.61 24.52
CA THR A 4 -0.47 -27.38 23.08
C THR A 4 -1.23 -26.09 22.77
N LEU A 5 -0.50 -25.03 22.44
CA LEU A 5 -1.04 -23.83 21.83
C LEU A 5 -1.77 -24.26 20.55
N ARG A 6 -3.10 -24.30 20.59
CA ARG A 6 -3.92 -24.43 19.37
C ARG A 6 -3.53 -23.28 18.45
N ARG A 7 -2.89 -23.59 17.34
CA ARG A 7 -2.70 -22.64 16.23
C ARG A 7 -4.10 -22.19 15.78
N ASP A 8 -4.48 -21.00 16.23
CA ASP A 8 -5.67 -20.32 15.75
C ASP A 8 -5.45 -20.03 14.25
N ARG A 9 -6.15 -20.76 13.39
CA ARG A 9 -6.09 -20.63 11.93
C ARG A 9 -6.85 -19.37 11.44
N ARG A 10 -6.91 -18.33 12.24
CA ARG A 10 -7.45 -17.04 11.82
C ARG A 10 -6.40 -16.35 10.98
N LEU A 11 -6.62 -16.33 9.67
CA LEU A 11 -6.10 -15.43 8.63
C LEU A 11 -4.80 -14.70 9.06
N ASN A 12 -3.68 -15.40 9.05
CA ASN A 12 -2.39 -14.82 9.40
C ASN A 12 -1.90 -13.99 8.23
N LEU A 13 -2.06 -12.66 8.32
CA LEU A 13 -1.34 -11.74 7.46
C LEU A 13 0.16 -12.04 7.59
N ARG A 14 0.85 -12.22 6.48
CA ARG A 14 2.28 -12.53 6.46
C ARG A 14 2.97 -11.91 5.26
N VAL A 15 4.28 -11.80 5.32
CA VAL A 15 5.11 -11.48 4.16
C VAL A 15 5.12 -12.67 3.20
N ILE A 16 4.83 -12.44 1.91
CA ILE A 16 4.66 -13.49 0.90
C ILE A 16 5.99 -13.90 0.27
N ALA A 17 6.84 -12.90 -0.03
CA ALA A 17 8.10 -13.16 -0.74
C ALA A 17 9.24 -12.26 -0.22
N GLY A 18 10.44 -12.46 -0.79
CA GLY A 18 11.61 -11.65 -0.50
C GLY A 18 12.36 -12.08 0.78
N SER A 19 13.14 -11.14 1.31
CA SER A 19 14.08 -11.37 2.43
C SER A 19 13.41 -11.72 3.76
N ARG A 20 12.14 -11.40 3.92
CA ARG A 20 11.34 -11.66 5.14
C ARG A 20 10.16 -12.62 4.88
N ARG A 21 10.23 -13.41 3.82
CA ARG A 21 9.20 -14.39 3.45
C ARG A 21 8.72 -15.21 4.64
N SER A 22 7.40 -15.41 4.72
CA SER A 22 6.68 -16.20 5.72
C SER A 22 6.64 -15.62 7.14
N LEU A 23 7.24 -14.44 7.39
CA LEU A 23 7.10 -13.79 8.69
C LEU A 23 5.64 -13.33 8.89
N PRO A 24 5.00 -13.69 10.02
CA PRO A 24 3.66 -13.23 10.34
C PRO A 24 3.68 -11.74 10.67
N LEU A 25 2.65 -11.03 10.24
CA LEU A 25 2.43 -9.63 10.57
C LEU A 25 1.25 -9.50 11.51
N LYS A 26 1.35 -8.58 12.47
CA LYS A 26 0.26 -8.23 13.36
C LYS A 26 -0.82 -7.50 12.57
N THR A 27 -2.08 -7.80 12.87
CA THR A 27 -3.27 -7.11 12.35
C THR A 27 -3.99 -6.38 13.48
N ILE A 28 -4.91 -5.49 13.13
CA ILE A 28 -5.76 -4.78 14.08
C ILE A 28 -6.95 -5.67 14.42
N GLU A 29 -7.33 -5.76 15.70
CA GLU A 29 -8.54 -6.46 16.11
C GLU A 29 -9.77 -5.75 15.53
N GLY A 30 -10.60 -6.49 14.80
CA GLY A 30 -11.79 -5.95 14.11
C GLY A 30 -11.60 -5.65 12.63
N ASP A 31 -10.40 -5.51 12.14
CA ASP A 31 -10.09 -5.36 10.70
C ASP A 31 -10.10 -6.71 9.93
N ALA A 32 -10.63 -7.75 10.57
CA ALA A 32 -10.81 -9.08 9.98
C ALA A 32 -11.78 -9.11 8.77
N THR A 33 -12.30 -7.95 8.36
CA THR A 33 -13.29 -7.85 7.28
C THR A 33 -12.68 -7.88 5.88
N ARG A 34 -11.34 -7.73 5.75
CA ARG A 34 -10.66 -7.82 4.47
C ARG A 34 -9.30 -8.47 4.61
N PRO A 35 -9.23 -9.79 4.52
CA PRO A 35 -7.92 -10.39 4.30
C PRO A 35 -7.44 -9.92 2.92
N THR A 36 -6.45 -9.03 2.89
CA THR A 36 -5.54 -8.97 1.76
C THR A 36 -4.93 -10.36 1.72
N THR A 37 -5.61 -11.29 1.06
CA THR A 37 -5.21 -12.69 1.05
C THR A 37 -3.81 -12.76 0.46
N ASP A 38 -3.03 -13.74 0.88
CA ASP A 38 -1.72 -14.03 0.29
C ASP A 38 -1.76 -13.95 -1.23
N LYS A 39 -2.79 -14.54 -1.85
CA LYS A 39 -3.02 -14.52 -3.29
C LYS A 39 -3.22 -13.12 -3.87
N TYR A 40 -3.86 -12.23 -3.12
CA TYR A 40 -4.09 -10.87 -3.55
C TYR A 40 -2.79 -10.05 -3.59
N LYS A 41 -2.00 -10.09 -2.50
CA LYS A 41 -0.67 -9.47 -2.45
C LYS A 41 0.27 -10.08 -3.50
N GLU A 42 0.26 -11.39 -3.65
CA GLU A 42 1.05 -12.07 -4.66
C GLU A 42 0.69 -11.57 -6.08
N THR A 43 -0.60 -11.48 -6.40
CA THR A 43 -1.06 -10.96 -7.70
C THR A 43 -0.65 -9.51 -7.92
N LEU A 44 -0.80 -8.64 -6.91
CA LEU A 44 -0.37 -7.25 -6.94
C LEU A 44 1.13 -7.15 -7.26
N PHE A 45 1.95 -7.79 -6.45
CA PHE A 45 3.40 -7.72 -6.59
C PHE A 45 3.95 -8.45 -7.81
N ASN A 46 3.24 -9.44 -8.36
CA ASN A 46 3.58 -10.01 -9.66
C ASN A 46 3.35 -9.02 -10.81
N CYS A 47 2.40 -8.09 -10.66
CA CYS A 47 2.22 -7.01 -11.61
C CYS A 47 3.31 -5.94 -11.51
N LEU A 48 3.92 -5.78 -10.34
CA LEU A 48 4.90 -4.75 -9.99
C LEU A 48 6.34 -5.30 -9.87
N GLN A 49 6.58 -6.53 -10.31
CA GLN A 49 7.85 -7.21 -10.02
C GLN A 49 9.10 -6.45 -10.51
N MET A 50 8.97 -5.64 -11.56
CA MET A 50 10.05 -4.83 -12.13
C MET A 50 10.10 -3.42 -11.55
N ASP A 51 9.01 -2.97 -10.89
CA ASP A 51 8.88 -1.63 -10.36
C ASP A 51 9.25 -1.54 -8.86
N VAL A 52 9.40 -2.67 -8.17
CA VAL A 52 9.67 -2.72 -6.72
C VAL A 52 11.15 -2.67 -6.35
N PRO A 53 12.08 -3.38 -7.04
CA PRO A 53 13.50 -3.32 -6.66
C PRO A 53 14.05 -1.89 -6.67
N ASP A 54 14.73 -1.51 -5.57
CA ASP A 54 15.30 -0.18 -5.32
C ASP A 54 14.32 0.99 -5.29
N ALA A 55 13.00 0.73 -5.32
CA ALA A 55 11.96 1.75 -5.32
C ALA A 55 11.79 2.45 -3.97
N ASN A 56 11.48 3.75 -4.03
CA ASN A 56 10.91 4.51 -2.92
C ASN A 56 9.39 4.38 -2.96
N VAL A 57 8.82 3.68 -1.99
CA VAL A 57 7.40 3.31 -1.95
C VAL A 57 6.63 4.21 -0.99
N LEU A 58 5.48 4.70 -1.42
CA LEU A 58 4.48 5.36 -0.56
C LEU A 58 3.28 4.43 -0.37
N ASP A 59 3.03 4.03 0.86
CA ASP A 59 1.83 3.30 1.31
C ASP A 59 0.91 4.29 2.01
N LEU A 60 -0.07 4.84 1.26
CA LEU A 60 -0.77 6.07 1.65
C LEU A 60 -1.93 5.83 2.64
N PHE A 61 -2.49 4.65 2.71
CA PHE A 61 -3.49 4.22 3.69
C PHE A 61 -3.02 2.91 4.33
N ALA A 62 -1.90 3.00 5.05
CA ALA A 62 -1.04 1.85 5.31
C ALA A 62 -1.65 0.76 6.22
N GLY A 63 -2.69 1.07 7.03
CA GLY A 63 -3.35 0.09 7.89
C GLY A 63 -2.39 -0.66 8.82
N SER A 64 -2.05 -1.89 8.49
CA SER A 64 -1.06 -2.70 9.20
C SER A 64 0.38 -2.56 8.66
N GLY A 65 0.57 -1.83 7.56
CA GLY A 65 1.84 -1.69 6.85
C GLY A 65 2.20 -2.88 5.95
N ALA A 66 1.24 -3.75 5.67
CA ALA A 66 1.53 -5.01 4.98
C ALA A 66 2.06 -4.84 3.55
N ILE A 67 1.63 -3.80 2.84
CA ILE A 67 2.05 -3.54 1.45
C ILE A 67 3.46 -2.95 1.44
N GLY A 68 3.74 -1.90 2.21
CA GLY A 68 5.07 -1.32 2.28
C GLY A 68 6.13 -2.32 2.81
N ILE A 69 5.79 -3.15 3.81
CA ILE A 69 6.68 -4.21 4.33
C ILE A 69 6.92 -5.30 3.27
N GLU A 70 5.90 -5.69 2.50
CA GLU A 70 6.07 -6.62 1.38
C GLU A 70 7.00 -6.05 0.31
N ALA A 71 6.86 -4.75 -0.02
CA ALA A 71 7.74 -4.07 -0.97
C ALA A 71 9.20 -4.07 -0.48
N LEU A 72 9.45 -3.69 0.78
CA LEU A 72 10.79 -3.77 1.39
C LEU A 72 11.36 -5.18 1.37
N SER A 73 10.55 -6.19 1.68
CA SER A 73 10.97 -7.59 1.62
C SER A 73 11.38 -8.03 0.22
N ARG A 74 10.80 -7.43 -0.81
CA ARG A 74 11.09 -7.69 -2.23
C ARG A 74 12.19 -6.81 -2.80
N GLY A 75 12.83 -5.98 -1.97
CA GLY A 75 13.99 -5.20 -2.36
C GLY A 75 13.73 -3.73 -2.65
N ALA A 76 12.59 -3.17 -2.23
CA ALA A 76 12.40 -1.73 -2.23
C ALA A 76 13.47 -1.05 -1.38
N HIS A 77 13.93 0.12 -1.80
CA HIS A 77 14.93 0.90 -1.10
C HIS A 77 14.37 1.48 0.20
N HIS A 78 13.19 2.08 0.12
CA HIS A 78 12.55 2.74 1.27
C HIS A 78 11.02 2.65 1.18
N ALA A 79 10.34 2.64 2.33
CA ALA A 79 8.90 2.71 2.40
C ALA A 79 8.43 3.81 3.35
N THR A 80 7.58 4.69 2.84
CA THR A 80 6.88 5.71 3.61
C THR A 80 5.46 5.24 3.89
N PHE A 81 5.13 5.09 5.17
CA PHE A 81 3.81 4.67 5.64
C PHE A 81 3.03 5.88 6.14
N VAL A 82 1.85 6.11 5.58
CA VAL A 82 0.93 7.16 6.00
C VAL A 82 -0.35 6.54 6.53
N GLU A 83 -0.70 6.87 7.77
CA GLU A 83 -1.88 6.34 8.44
C GLU A 83 -2.37 7.32 9.51
N SER A 84 -3.67 7.51 9.63
CA SER A 84 -4.28 8.43 10.59
C SER A 84 -4.55 7.79 11.95
N GLY A 85 -4.87 6.51 11.97
CA GLY A 85 -5.28 5.76 13.14
C GLY A 85 -4.16 5.48 14.12
N ARG A 86 -4.39 5.80 15.40
CA ARG A 86 -3.38 5.60 16.46
C ARG A 86 -3.01 4.13 16.66
N GLU A 87 -4.00 3.25 16.60
CA GLU A 87 -3.80 1.81 16.77
C GLU A 87 -3.04 1.23 15.59
N GLN A 88 -3.43 1.62 14.37
CA GLN A 88 -2.79 1.25 13.11
C GLN A 88 -1.30 1.62 13.13
N ILE A 89 -0.98 2.85 13.50
CA ILE A 89 0.41 3.31 13.66
C ILE A 89 1.20 2.44 14.64
N SER A 90 0.58 2.02 15.74
CA SER A 90 1.23 1.13 16.71
C SER A 90 1.51 -0.25 16.11
N VAL A 91 0.60 -0.74 15.26
CA VAL A 91 0.75 -2.01 14.53
C VAL A 91 1.84 -1.88 13.46
N ILE A 92 1.85 -0.81 12.66
CA ILE A 92 2.90 -0.56 11.66
C ILE A 92 4.28 -0.54 12.32
N LYS A 93 4.45 0.23 13.40
CA LYS A 93 5.72 0.29 14.14
C LYS A 93 6.16 -1.07 14.66
N TYR A 94 5.22 -1.86 15.21
CA TYR A 94 5.52 -3.22 15.64
C TYR A 94 6.00 -4.09 14.46
N ASN A 95 5.27 -4.10 13.35
CA ASN A 95 5.56 -4.91 12.18
C ASN A 95 6.90 -4.52 11.53
N VAL A 96 7.17 -3.23 11.38
CA VAL A 96 8.43 -2.69 10.84
C VAL A 96 9.61 -3.12 11.73
N ASN A 97 9.50 -2.99 13.06
CA ASN A 97 10.54 -3.45 13.98
C ASN A 97 10.71 -4.97 13.95
N PHE A 98 9.61 -5.72 13.92
CA PHE A 98 9.64 -7.19 13.90
C PHE A 98 10.31 -7.73 12.63
N THR A 99 10.07 -7.08 11.49
CA THR A 99 10.68 -7.40 10.20
C THR A 99 12.07 -6.79 10.01
N LYS A 100 12.56 -5.95 10.95
CA LYS A 100 13.86 -5.28 10.93
C LYS A 100 14.04 -4.34 9.71
N PHE A 101 13.00 -3.57 9.40
CA PHE A 101 13.01 -2.58 8.34
C PHE A 101 12.96 -1.12 8.85
N GLN A 102 13.23 -0.88 10.15
CA GLN A 102 13.15 0.46 10.75
C GLN A 102 14.05 1.49 10.05
N ASP A 103 15.22 1.08 9.59
CA ASP A 103 16.18 1.98 8.93
C ASP A 103 15.80 2.30 7.47
N GLN A 104 14.81 1.59 6.92
CA GLN A 104 14.27 1.74 5.57
C GLN A 104 12.82 2.23 5.58
N SER A 105 12.36 2.82 6.70
CA SER A 105 10.94 3.12 6.89
C SER A 105 10.71 4.46 7.55
N ASP A 106 9.87 5.30 6.95
CA ASP A 106 9.28 6.47 7.58
C ASP A 106 7.80 6.22 7.89
N ILE A 107 7.35 6.60 9.09
CA ILE A 107 5.97 6.37 9.54
C ILE A 107 5.36 7.70 9.99
N PHE A 108 4.35 8.16 9.25
CA PHE A 108 3.64 9.41 9.51
C PHE A 108 2.23 9.13 10.03
N ARG A 109 1.94 9.67 11.22
CA ARG A 109 0.58 9.67 11.75
C ARG A 109 -0.15 10.95 11.31
N ILE A 110 -0.75 10.90 10.13
CA ILE A 110 -1.46 12.01 9.51
C ILE A 110 -2.52 11.45 8.56
N ASP A 111 -3.56 12.19 8.26
CA ASP A 111 -4.48 11.78 7.19
C ASP A 111 -3.85 11.93 5.80
N ALA A 112 -4.25 11.06 4.87
CA ALA A 112 -3.65 10.96 3.55
C ALA A 112 -3.76 12.26 2.74
N LEU A 113 -4.91 12.95 2.79
CA LEU A 113 -5.09 14.21 2.05
C LEU A 113 -4.19 15.31 2.59
N SER A 114 -4.05 15.42 3.91
CA SER A 114 -3.12 16.37 4.52
C SER A 114 -1.68 16.04 4.17
N PHE A 115 -1.31 14.74 4.15
CA PHE A 115 0.02 14.32 3.74
C PHE A 115 0.33 14.74 2.31
N VAL A 116 -0.52 14.38 1.33
CA VAL A 116 -0.27 14.72 -0.08
C VAL A 116 -0.32 16.22 -0.36
N ARG A 117 -1.17 17.00 0.36
CA ARG A 117 -1.18 18.46 0.24
C ARG A 117 0.15 19.09 0.67
N ASN A 118 0.79 18.53 1.68
CA ASN A 118 2.04 19.03 2.23
C ASN A 118 3.28 18.40 1.59
N LEU A 119 3.12 17.50 0.61
CA LEU A 119 4.25 16.97 -0.14
C LEU A 119 5.00 18.11 -0.81
N THR A 120 6.26 18.23 -0.44
CA THR A 120 7.26 19.01 -1.17
C THR A 120 8.06 18.01 -2.02
N LYS A 121 8.90 18.48 -2.91
CA LYS A 121 9.66 17.67 -3.85
C LYS A 121 10.22 16.38 -3.24
N VAL A 122 9.53 15.26 -3.49
CA VAL A 122 9.89 13.89 -3.06
C VAL A 122 9.91 13.01 -4.30
N ASN A 123 10.68 11.95 -4.27
CA ASN A 123 10.93 11.10 -5.42
C ASN A 123 10.38 9.68 -5.13
N PHE A 124 9.07 9.50 -5.17
CA PHE A 124 8.45 8.18 -5.11
C PHE A 124 8.50 7.49 -6.48
N ASP A 125 8.74 6.19 -6.47
CA ASP A 125 8.70 5.33 -7.66
C ASP A 125 7.40 4.53 -7.70
N LEU A 126 6.86 4.17 -6.53
CA LEU A 126 5.62 3.41 -6.40
C LEU A 126 4.73 4.02 -5.30
N ILE A 127 3.48 4.30 -5.64
CA ILE A 127 2.48 4.81 -4.70
C ILE A 127 1.31 3.83 -4.65
N TYR A 128 0.98 3.36 -3.44
CA TYR A 128 -0.17 2.50 -3.20
C TYR A 128 -1.25 3.27 -2.44
N ILE A 129 -2.48 3.23 -2.96
CA ILE A 129 -3.65 3.98 -2.48
C ILE A 129 -4.79 2.99 -2.24
N ASP A 130 -5.07 2.64 -0.98
CA ASP A 130 -6.17 1.74 -0.56
C ASP A 130 -7.06 2.44 0.48
N PRO A 131 -7.86 3.42 0.09
CA PRO A 131 -8.69 4.18 1.00
C PRO A 131 -9.92 3.39 1.45
N PRO A 132 -10.56 3.75 2.57
CA PRO A 132 -11.87 3.24 2.91
C PRO A 132 -12.88 3.60 1.83
N TYR A 133 -13.59 2.60 1.30
CA TYR A 133 -14.49 2.71 0.15
C TYR A 133 -15.63 3.71 0.34
N GLY A 134 -16.08 4.28 -0.79
CA GLY A 134 -17.28 5.11 -0.88
C GLY A 134 -17.12 6.50 -0.26
N LYS A 135 -15.89 6.96 -0.09
CA LYS A 135 -15.57 8.31 0.41
C LYS A 135 -14.94 9.21 -0.66
N GLY A 136 -14.69 8.68 -1.86
CA GLY A 136 -14.03 9.41 -2.95
C GLY A 136 -12.61 9.90 -2.62
N LEU A 137 -11.95 9.24 -1.66
CA LEU A 137 -10.61 9.64 -1.21
C LEU A 137 -9.56 9.36 -2.27
N GLU A 138 -9.71 8.28 -3.04
CA GLU A 138 -8.86 7.94 -4.18
C GLU A 138 -8.85 9.07 -5.21
N LYS A 139 -10.03 9.58 -5.58
CA LYS A 139 -10.19 10.71 -6.49
C LYS A 139 -9.54 11.97 -5.92
N ALA A 140 -9.85 12.33 -4.67
CA ALA A 140 -9.30 13.51 -4.03
C ALA A 140 -7.76 13.47 -3.92
N VAL A 141 -7.17 12.29 -3.64
CA VAL A 141 -5.71 12.10 -3.63
C VAL A 141 -5.14 12.32 -5.02
N LEU A 142 -5.72 11.70 -6.06
CA LEU A 142 -5.21 11.80 -7.43
C LEU A 142 -5.34 13.22 -7.98
N GLU A 143 -6.43 13.95 -7.68
CA GLU A 143 -6.60 15.36 -8.04
C GLU A 143 -5.50 16.24 -7.41
N ILE A 144 -5.16 16.01 -6.11
CA ILE A 144 -4.07 16.76 -5.47
C ILE A 144 -2.72 16.40 -6.10
N LEU A 145 -2.47 15.12 -6.35
CA LEU A 145 -1.20 14.65 -6.95
C LEU A 145 -1.03 15.15 -8.39
N ASN A 146 -2.13 15.39 -9.11
CA ASN A 146 -2.08 15.90 -10.47
C ASN A 146 -1.25 17.19 -10.60
N ASP A 147 -1.30 18.04 -9.59
CA ASP A 147 -0.67 19.36 -9.60
C ASP A 147 0.67 19.40 -8.84
N LYS A 148 1.22 18.24 -8.46
CA LYS A 148 2.43 18.17 -7.62
C LYS A 148 3.58 17.43 -8.28
N GLU A 149 4.79 17.87 -7.94
CA GLU A 149 6.02 17.11 -8.21
C GLU A 149 6.30 16.17 -7.02
N PHE A 150 5.95 14.90 -7.15
CA PHE A 150 6.00 13.94 -6.03
C PHE A 150 6.75 12.66 -6.36
N ALA A 151 7.17 12.46 -7.61
CA ALA A 151 7.63 11.17 -8.08
C ALA A 151 8.85 11.27 -9.01
N ASN A 152 9.57 10.17 -9.12
CA ASN A 152 10.59 9.97 -10.13
C ASN A 152 9.95 9.80 -11.52
N PRO A 153 10.71 9.99 -12.62
CA PRO A 153 10.25 9.56 -13.93
C PRO A 153 9.82 8.09 -13.92
N ASP A 154 8.84 7.74 -14.73
CA ASP A 154 8.31 6.36 -14.86
C ASP A 154 7.62 5.77 -13.61
N TYR A 155 7.28 6.60 -12.63
CA TYR A 155 6.55 6.15 -11.45
C TYR A 155 5.28 5.37 -11.77
N LYS A 156 4.83 4.56 -10.81
CA LYS A 156 3.56 3.84 -10.87
C LYS A 156 2.69 4.18 -9.67
N ILE A 157 1.40 4.35 -9.93
CA ILE A 157 0.39 4.44 -8.86
C ILE A 157 -0.52 3.21 -8.97
N VAL A 158 -0.80 2.58 -7.84
CA VAL A 158 -1.81 1.53 -7.75
C VAL A 158 -2.93 2.00 -6.84
N VAL A 159 -4.14 1.97 -7.34
CA VAL A 159 -5.34 2.30 -6.57
C VAL A 159 -6.18 1.04 -6.37
N GLU A 160 -6.48 0.72 -5.11
CA GLU A 160 -7.50 -0.26 -4.79
C GLU A 160 -8.88 0.42 -4.73
N ALA A 161 -9.86 -0.12 -5.44
CA ALA A 161 -11.19 0.43 -5.50
C ALA A 161 -12.26 -0.67 -5.61
N LYS A 162 -13.54 -0.29 -5.39
CA LYS A 162 -14.68 -1.17 -5.70
C LYS A 162 -14.74 -1.46 -7.20
N LEU A 163 -15.39 -2.58 -7.57
CA LEU A 163 -15.54 -2.95 -8.99
C LEU A 163 -16.28 -1.89 -9.80
N ASP A 164 -17.28 -1.25 -9.22
CA ASP A 164 -18.15 -0.24 -9.83
C ASP A 164 -17.62 1.20 -9.71
N GLU A 165 -16.45 1.41 -9.08
CA GLU A 165 -15.84 2.74 -8.97
C GLU A 165 -15.49 3.29 -10.35
N ASP A 166 -15.91 4.54 -10.62
CA ASP A 166 -15.66 5.24 -11.87
C ASP A 166 -14.32 6.00 -11.82
N PHE A 167 -13.53 5.86 -12.86
CA PHE A 167 -12.25 6.53 -13.05
C PHE A 167 -12.24 7.44 -14.28
N SER A 168 -13.40 7.78 -14.85
CA SER A 168 -13.50 8.66 -16.04
C SER A 168 -12.90 10.07 -15.79
N TYR A 169 -12.89 10.53 -14.54
CA TYR A 169 -12.25 11.78 -14.15
C TYR A 169 -10.74 11.84 -14.44
N LEU A 170 -10.09 10.69 -14.66
CA LEU A 170 -8.67 10.64 -15.04
C LEU A 170 -8.41 11.22 -16.44
N ASP A 171 -9.42 11.32 -17.30
CA ASP A 171 -9.26 11.88 -18.64
C ASP A 171 -8.80 13.34 -18.61
N ASP A 172 -9.13 14.08 -17.55
CA ASP A 172 -8.75 15.47 -17.30
C ASP A 172 -7.46 15.60 -16.47
N THR A 173 -6.71 14.50 -16.25
CA THR A 173 -5.48 14.48 -15.46
C THR A 173 -4.29 14.02 -16.30
N ARG A 174 -3.08 14.19 -15.74
CA ARG A 174 -1.86 13.63 -16.33
C ARG A 174 -1.75 12.11 -16.16
N PHE A 175 -2.65 11.47 -15.42
CA PHE A 175 -2.62 10.04 -15.20
C PHE A 175 -3.38 9.28 -16.28
N MET A 176 -2.88 8.09 -16.62
CA MET A 176 -3.58 7.16 -17.48
C MET A 176 -3.57 5.74 -16.88
N VAL A 177 -4.67 5.02 -17.08
CA VAL A 177 -4.76 3.61 -16.73
C VAL A 177 -4.01 2.78 -17.76
N TYR A 178 -2.92 2.12 -17.35
CA TYR A 178 -2.20 1.20 -18.25
C TYR A 178 -2.55 -0.27 -18.00
N LYS A 179 -3.14 -0.58 -16.82
CA LYS A 179 -3.54 -1.94 -16.46
C LYS A 179 -4.64 -1.93 -15.42
N GLN A 180 -5.52 -2.92 -15.48
CA GLN A 180 -6.55 -3.18 -14.46
C GLN A 180 -6.56 -4.67 -14.10
N LYS A 181 -6.75 -4.98 -12.83
CA LYS A 181 -6.96 -6.33 -12.31
C LYS A 181 -8.22 -6.37 -11.47
N ASN A 182 -9.20 -7.15 -11.91
CA ASN A 182 -10.44 -7.37 -11.18
C ASN A 182 -10.32 -8.60 -10.29
N TYR A 183 -10.86 -8.46 -9.08
CA TYR A 183 -11.02 -9.52 -8.10
C TYR A 183 -12.52 -9.76 -7.85
N LYS A 184 -12.87 -10.58 -6.86
CA LYS A 184 -14.26 -10.90 -6.58
C LYS A 184 -15.09 -9.67 -6.12
N THR A 185 -14.50 -8.77 -5.34
CA THR A 185 -15.19 -7.65 -4.68
C THR A 185 -14.60 -6.27 -4.97
N ASN A 186 -13.40 -6.23 -5.54
CA ASN A 186 -12.63 -5.02 -5.75
C ASN A 186 -11.76 -5.15 -7.02
N LYS A 187 -11.09 -4.07 -7.36
CA LYS A 187 -10.14 -4.02 -8.47
C LYS A 187 -8.90 -3.24 -8.08
N HIS A 188 -7.77 -3.56 -8.72
CA HIS A 188 -6.60 -2.68 -8.77
C HIS A 188 -6.57 -1.95 -10.11
N ILE A 189 -6.41 -0.65 -10.04
CA ILE A 189 -6.14 0.23 -11.18
C ILE A 189 -4.68 0.62 -11.10
N PHE A 190 -3.94 0.39 -12.17
CA PHE A 190 -2.52 0.74 -12.29
C PHE A 190 -2.40 1.94 -13.20
N LEU A 191 -1.81 3.01 -12.67
CA LEU A 191 -1.67 4.30 -13.35
C LEU A 191 -0.20 4.61 -13.60
N CYS A 192 0.06 5.29 -14.71
CA CYS A 192 1.32 5.96 -15.00
C CYS A 192 1.03 7.37 -15.53
N GLU A 193 2.07 8.15 -15.75
CA GLU A 193 1.94 9.45 -16.39
C GLU A 193 1.59 9.28 -17.88
N ARG A 194 0.72 10.14 -18.36
CA ARG A 194 0.36 10.23 -19.78
C ARG A 194 1.53 10.84 -20.55
N ALA A 195 1.93 10.21 -21.64
CA ALA A 195 3.01 10.69 -22.50
C ALA A 195 2.68 12.02 -23.21
#